data_e63d1f57323faab88e60d6a0eaa1cae0
#
_entry.id   e63d1f57323faab88e60d6a0eaa1cae0
#
_cell.length_a   1.000
_cell.length_b   1.000
_cell.length_c   1.000
_cell.angle_alpha   90.00
_cell.angle_beta   90.00
_cell.angle_gamma   90.00
#
_symmetry.space_group_name_H-M   'P 1'
#
loop_
_entity.id
_entity.type
_entity.pdbx_description
1 polymer ?
#
loop_
_entity_poly.entity_id
_entity_poly.type
_entity_poly.pdbx_seq_one_letter_code
_entity_poly.pdbx_strand_id
1 'polypeptide(L)'
;MPEDPLKIAVLCHSGAGGSGVVATELGLEVAKRGHEVHFIGGSVPFRLAGHQGMRGPYFHQVSTYAYALFEQPYPELSAANALAEVILEHGLSLTHAHYAIPHATAALHAQGITGRTRVMTTLHGTDVTLVGADPTFRHTTRHAIQRSNHVTAVSQFLADQTRELFGVDRDIEVIHNFVDTERFRRTVDPSVRERFAHRDEALLVHVSNFRAVKRPLDVIETFARLATELPARLLMIGDGPERLPAFERAQQLGVIGRVQFLGSFPEVQTVLGIADLFLLPSSQESFGLAALEAMACEVPVVASNAGGIPEVVQHGVTGLLSAVGDVDQMAHHALQILKNRDVYQQMGQAARQRAVEQFHPRLIVPQYLEAYSRLVQPEAVS
;
A
#
# COMPACT_ATOMS: atom_id res chain seq x y z
N MET A 1 -15.69 24.30 -5.41
CA MET A 1 -16.26 23.13 -6.10
C MET A 1 -15.61 23.11 -7.46
N PRO A 2 -15.17 21.97 -8.01
CA PRO A 2 -14.70 21.95 -9.40
C PRO A 2 -15.84 22.36 -10.31
N GLU A 3 -15.53 23.11 -11.35
CA GLU A 3 -16.54 23.64 -12.31
C GLU A 3 -17.31 22.50 -12.99
N ASP A 4 -16.70 21.32 -13.19
CA ASP A 4 -17.38 20.09 -13.65
C ASP A 4 -16.83 18.86 -12.93
N PRO A 5 -17.71 17.93 -12.45
CA PRO A 5 -17.25 16.70 -11.79
C PRO A 5 -16.55 15.77 -12.79
N LEU A 6 -15.34 15.34 -12.46
CA LEU A 6 -14.60 14.36 -13.24
C LEU A 6 -15.32 13.00 -13.19
N LYS A 7 -15.31 12.27 -14.31
CA LYS A 7 -15.77 10.89 -14.42
C LYS A 7 -14.60 9.96 -14.65
N ILE A 8 -14.34 9.09 -13.68
CA ILE A 8 -13.07 8.38 -13.55
C ILE A 8 -13.31 6.88 -13.45
N ALA A 9 -12.65 6.10 -14.31
CA ALA A 9 -12.51 4.66 -14.13
C ALA A 9 -11.29 4.33 -13.28
N VAL A 10 -11.40 3.37 -12.37
CA VAL A 10 -10.31 2.87 -11.53
C VAL A 10 -10.14 1.37 -11.73
N LEU A 11 -8.93 0.96 -12.14
CA LEU A 11 -8.53 -0.44 -12.16
C LEU A 11 -7.50 -0.70 -11.07
N CYS A 12 -7.80 -1.66 -10.19
CA CYS A 12 -6.91 -2.03 -9.11
C CYS A 12 -7.10 -3.49 -8.68
N HIS A 13 -6.19 -4.01 -7.89
CA HIS A 13 -6.37 -5.30 -7.22
C HIS A 13 -7.45 -5.22 -6.16
N SER A 14 -8.31 -6.24 -6.11
CA SER A 14 -9.41 -6.34 -5.15
C SER A 14 -8.98 -6.81 -3.75
N GLY A 15 -7.79 -7.41 -3.61
CA GLY A 15 -7.31 -7.96 -2.35
C GLY A 15 -6.87 -6.91 -1.33
N ALA A 16 -6.61 -7.36 -0.09
CA ALA A 16 -6.15 -6.53 1.04
C ALA A 16 -4.67 -6.08 0.93
N GLY A 17 -4.03 -6.23 -0.22
CA GLY A 17 -2.67 -5.72 -0.47
C GLY A 17 -2.60 -4.19 -0.52
N GLY A 18 -1.45 -3.62 -0.19
CA GLY A 18 -1.25 -2.16 -0.07
C GLY A 18 -1.72 -1.36 -1.28
N SER A 19 -1.44 -1.81 -2.51
CA SER A 19 -1.86 -1.11 -3.74
C SER A 19 -3.39 -1.08 -3.92
N GLY A 20 -4.09 -2.20 -3.62
CA GLY A 20 -5.55 -2.26 -3.68
C GLY A 20 -6.21 -1.37 -2.63
N VAL A 21 -5.63 -1.34 -1.42
CA VAL A 21 -6.08 -0.45 -0.33
C VAL A 21 -5.92 1.01 -0.75
N VAL A 22 -4.74 1.43 -1.21
CA VAL A 22 -4.48 2.82 -1.64
C VAL A 22 -5.40 3.23 -2.79
N ALA A 23 -5.56 2.39 -3.82
CA ALA A 23 -6.44 2.67 -4.95
C ALA A 23 -7.88 2.89 -4.52
N THR A 24 -8.36 2.04 -3.61
CA THR A 24 -9.75 2.10 -3.13
C THR A 24 -9.96 3.33 -2.24
N GLU A 25 -9.07 3.59 -1.29
CA GLU A 25 -9.16 4.79 -0.43
C GLU A 25 -9.06 6.08 -1.26
N LEU A 26 -8.21 6.12 -2.29
CA LEU A 26 -8.13 7.26 -3.21
C LEU A 26 -9.46 7.47 -3.94
N GLY A 27 -10.03 6.41 -4.53
CA GLY A 27 -11.31 6.51 -5.23
C GLY A 27 -12.45 6.95 -4.31
N LEU A 28 -12.49 6.46 -3.05
CA LEU A 28 -13.45 6.89 -2.04
C LEU A 28 -13.28 8.39 -1.70
N GLU A 29 -12.04 8.83 -1.51
CA GLU A 29 -11.75 10.24 -1.21
C GLU A 29 -12.07 11.18 -2.38
N VAL A 30 -11.87 10.72 -3.62
CA VAL A 30 -12.25 11.43 -4.85
C VAL A 30 -13.77 11.52 -4.96
N ALA A 31 -14.49 10.42 -4.70
CA ALA A 31 -15.96 10.39 -4.70
C ALA A 31 -16.57 11.33 -3.63
N LYS A 32 -16.00 11.34 -2.41
CA LYS A 32 -16.41 12.29 -1.34
C LYS A 32 -16.29 13.76 -1.77
N ARG A 33 -15.39 14.08 -2.71
CA ARG A 33 -15.21 15.43 -3.24
C ARG A 33 -16.14 15.77 -4.42
N GLY A 34 -17.07 14.88 -4.74
CA GLY A 34 -18.13 15.11 -5.72
C GLY A 34 -17.81 14.63 -7.14
N HIS A 35 -16.74 13.87 -7.34
CA HIS A 35 -16.43 13.25 -8.63
C HIS A 35 -17.12 11.89 -8.77
N GLU A 36 -17.39 11.48 -10.02
CA GLU A 36 -17.99 10.18 -10.34
C GLU A 36 -16.88 9.14 -10.52
N VAL A 37 -16.90 8.07 -9.71
CA VAL A 37 -15.85 7.05 -9.67
C VAL A 37 -16.41 5.67 -9.95
N HIS A 38 -15.85 4.98 -10.96
CA HIS A 38 -16.23 3.65 -11.40
C HIS A 38 -15.06 2.69 -11.20
N PHE A 39 -15.20 1.73 -10.29
CA PHE A 39 -14.25 0.64 -10.12
C PHE A 39 -14.57 -0.50 -11.08
N ILE A 40 -13.56 -1.01 -11.78
CA ILE A 40 -13.68 -2.13 -12.69
C ILE A 40 -12.77 -3.26 -12.23
N GLY A 41 -13.31 -4.46 -11.99
CA GLY A 41 -12.52 -5.58 -11.51
C GLY A 41 -13.29 -6.90 -11.39
N GLY A 42 -12.59 -8.00 -11.16
CA GLY A 42 -13.19 -9.33 -11.02
C GLY A 42 -13.99 -9.53 -9.72
N SER A 43 -13.69 -8.77 -8.67
CA SER A 43 -14.40 -8.76 -7.39
C SER A 43 -14.32 -7.38 -6.74
N VAL A 44 -15.27 -7.10 -5.85
CA VAL A 44 -15.34 -5.83 -5.11
C VAL A 44 -14.05 -5.62 -4.32
N PRO A 45 -13.36 -4.48 -4.47
CA PRO A 45 -12.17 -4.16 -3.69
C PRO A 45 -12.44 -4.20 -2.18
N PHE A 46 -11.46 -4.71 -1.42
CA PHE A 46 -11.58 -4.96 0.02
C PHE A 46 -12.13 -3.77 0.83
N ARG A 47 -11.71 -2.54 0.51
CA ARG A 47 -12.13 -1.31 1.21
C ARG A 47 -13.41 -0.69 0.64
N LEU A 48 -13.87 -1.14 -0.52
CA LEU A 48 -15.09 -0.62 -1.17
C LEU A 48 -16.37 -1.24 -0.60
N ALA A 49 -16.28 -2.42 0.00
CA ALA A 49 -17.42 -3.11 0.59
C ALA A 49 -18.10 -2.20 1.63
N GLY A 50 -19.42 -2.00 1.48
CA GLY A 50 -20.23 -1.14 2.36
C GLY A 50 -20.25 0.35 2.00
N HIS A 51 -19.49 0.81 1.00
CA HIS A 51 -19.46 2.21 0.56
C HIS A 51 -20.22 2.48 -0.75
N GLN A 52 -20.85 1.47 -1.33
CA GLN A 52 -21.63 1.61 -2.56
C GLN A 52 -22.96 2.30 -2.25
N GLY A 53 -23.22 3.41 -2.90
CA GLY A 53 -24.44 4.22 -2.71
C GLY A 53 -25.02 4.71 -4.03
N MET A 54 -26.21 5.37 -3.98
CA MET A 54 -26.91 5.87 -5.18
C MET A 54 -26.12 6.95 -5.95
N ARG A 55 -25.10 7.56 -5.35
CA ARG A 55 -24.23 8.57 -5.98
C ARG A 55 -22.80 8.08 -6.21
N GLY A 56 -22.55 6.74 -6.14
CA GLY A 56 -21.24 6.14 -6.26
C GLY A 56 -20.48 6.03 -4.93
N PRO A 57 -19.25 5.48 -4.92
CA PRO A 57 -18.59 4.90 -6.10
C PRO A 57 -19.31 3.66 -6.65
N TYR A 58 -19.23 3.49 -7.96
CA TYR A 58 -19.84 2.35 -8.65
C TYR A 58 -18.84 1.21 -8.81
N PHE A 59 -19.34 -0.03 -8.85
CA PHE A 59 -18.50 -1.20 -9.14
C PHE A 59 -19.06 -1.97 -10.33
N HIS A 60 -18.19 -2.24 -11.31
CA HIS A 60 -18.48 -3.03 -12.50
C HIS A 60 -17.68 -4.31 -12.48
N GLN A 61 -18.38 -5.43 -12.40
CA GLN A 61 -17.75 -6.74 -12.33
C GLN A 61 -17.27 -7.18 -13.71
N VAL A 62 -16.01 -7.55 -13.80
CA VAL A 62 -15.41 -8.18 -14.99
C VAL A 62 -15.70 -9.66 -14.93
N SER A 63 -16.37 -10.18 -15.95
CA SER A 63 -16.56 -11.62 -16.16
C SER A 63 -15.53 -12.13 -17.16
N THR A 64 -14.83 -13.21 -16.82
CA THR A 64 -13.91 -13.87 -17.72
C THR A 64 -14.60 -15.06 -18.41
N TYR A 65 -14.48 -15.11 -19.73
CA TYR A 65 -15.00 -16.24 -20.50
C TYR A 65 -13.95 -17.34 -20.59
N ALA A 66 -14.29 -18.54 -20.14
CA ALA A 66 -13.47 -19.74 -20.28
C ALA A 66 -13.92 -20.52 -21.54
N TYR A 67 -13.09 -20.52 -22.56
CA TYR A 67 -13.32 -21.29 -23.78
C TYR A 67 -12.43 -22.52 -23.80
N ALA A 68 -13.03 -23.69 -24.09
CA ALA A 68 -12.35 -24.98 -23.94
C ALA A 68 -11.06 -25.17 -24.77
N LEU A 69 -10.90 -24.40 -25.86
CA LEU A 69 -9.68 -24.41 -26.68
C LEU A 69 -8.59 -23.45 -26.19
N PHE A 70 -8.88 -22.62 -25.20
CA PHE A 70 -7.89 -21.77 -24.56
C PHE A 70 -7.37 -22.47 -23.30
N GLU A 71 -6.07 -22.64 -23.18
CA GLU A 71 -5.43 -23.26 -22.01
C GLU A 71 -5.68 -22.44 -20.73
N GLN A 72 -5.79 -21.12 -20.88
CA GLN A 72 -5.98 -20.16 -19.78
C GLN A 72 -7.03 -19.10 -20.19
N PRO A 73 -7.84 -18.58 -19.24
CA PRO A 73 -8.64 -17.39 -19.49
C PRO A 73 -7.73 -16.18 -19.69
N TYR A 74 -8.23 -15.16 -20.40
CA TYR A 74 -7.52 -13.90 -20.66
C TYR A 74 -8.16 -12.74 -19.86
N PRO A 75 -7.92 -12.65 -18.55
CA PRO A 75 -8.58 -11.66 -17.68
C PRO A 75 -8.27 -10.21 -18.08
N GLU A 76 -7.09 -9.93 -18.64
CA GLU A 76 -6.70 -8.59 -19.08
C GLU A 76 -7.52 -8.13 -20.28
N LEU A 77 -7.81 -9.02 -21.22
CA LEU A 77 -8.66 -8.69 -22.38
C LEU A 77 -10.12 -8.50 -21.95
N SER A 78 -10.59 -9.33 -21.01
CA SER A 78 -11.94 -9.17 -20.43
C SER A 78 -12.07 -7.86 -19.66
N ALA A 79 -11.04 -7.47 -18.91
CA ALA A 79 -11.00 -6.19 -18.21
C ALA A 79 -10.98 -5.00 -19.19
N ALA A 80 -10.21 -5.09 -20.27
CA ALA A 80 -10.17 -4.06 -21.31
C ALA A 80 -11.54 -3.88 -22.00
N ASN A 81 -12.23 -4.98 -22.31
CA ASN A 81 -13.58 -4.93 -22.91
C ASN A 81 -14.59 -4.32 -21.93
N ALA A 82 -14.66 -4.81 -20.69
CA ALA A 82 -15.57 -4.28 -19.68
C ALA A 82 -15.32 -2.78 -19.41
N LEU A 83 -14.06 -2.38 -19.34
CA LEU A 83 -13.69 -0.96 -19.23
C LEU A 83 -14.14 -0.15 -20.43
N ALA A 84 -13.98 -0.66 -21.65
CA ALA A 84 -14.43 0.03 -22.87
C ALA A 84 -15.95 0.24 -22.88
N GLU A 85 -16.73 -0.76 -22.46
CA GLU A 85 -18.19 -0.65 -22.30
C GLU A 85 -18.56 0.45 -21.29
N VAL A 86 -17.95 0.44 -20.12
CA VAL A 86 -18.21 1.44 -19.06
C VAL A 86 -17.81 2.86 -19.53
N ILE A 87 -16.67 3.00 -20.24
CA ILE A 87 -16.26 4.28 -20.83
C ILE A 87 -17.32 4.81 -21.80
N LEU A 88 -17.83 3.96 -22.68
CA LEU A 88 -18.82 4.36 -23.69
C LEU A 88 -20.18 4.68 -23.06
N GLU A 89 -20.62 3.89 -22.09
CA GLU A 89 -21.93 4.05 -21.43
C GLU A 89 -21.97 5.31 -20.55
N HIS A 90 -20.90 5.56 -19.75
CA HIS A 90 -20.90 6.65 -18.79
C HIS A 90 -20.11 7.89 -19.24
N GLY A 91 -19.44 7.83 -20.39
CA GLY A 91 -18.66 8.94 -20.92
C GLY A 91 -17.43 9.26 -20.08
N LEU A 92 -16.69 8.21 -19.63
CA LEU A 92 -15.53 8.39 -18.76
C LEU A 92 -14.35 8.96 -19.56
N SER A 93 -13.85 10.12 -19.14
CA SER A 93 -12.74 10.82 -19.79
C SER A 93 -11.37 10.41 -19.26
N LEU A 94 -11.32 9.79 -18.07
CA LEU A 94 -10.10 9.39 -17.40
C LEU A 94 -10.18 7.95 -16.91
N THR A 95 -9.10 7.21 -17.09
CA THR A 95 -8.88 5.88 -16.50
C THR A 95 -7.63 5.92 -15.65
N HIS A 96 -7.76 5.65 -14.37
CA HIS A 96 -6.63 5.50 -13.45
C HIS A 96 -6.32 4.01 -13.22
N ALA A 97 -5.22 3.56 -13.74
CA ALA A 97 -4.71 2.20 -13.55
C ALA A 97 -3.69 2.18 -12.41
N HIS A 98 -3.97 1.41 -11.38
CA HIS A 98 -3.00 1.10 -10.32
C HIS A 98 -2.25 -0.18 -10.70
N TYR A 99 -0.99 -0.06 -11.06
CA TYR A 99 -0.06 -1.01 -11.67
C TYR A 99 0.09 -0.85 -13.19
N ALA A 100 1.35 -0.86 -13.64
CA ALA A 100 1.67 -0.88 -15.07
C ALA A 100 1.12 -2.14 -15.75
N ILE A 101 1.21 -3.29 -15.08
CA ILE A 101 0.63 -4.56 -15.49
C ILE A 101 -0.12 -5.20 -14.31
N PRO A 102 -1.30 -5.80 -14.56
CA PRO A 102 -2.01 -5.89 -15.84
C PRO A 102 -2.91 -4.68 -16.14
N HIS A 103 -3.09 -3.75 -15.19
CA HIS A 103 -4.16 -2.76 -15.22
C HIS A 103 -3.94 -1.67 -16.28
N ALA A 104 -2.72 -1.10 -16.40
CA ALA A 104 -2.47 -0.10 -17.43
C ALA A 104 -2.49 -0.71 -18.85
N THR A 105 -2.11 -1.97 -19.03
CA THR A 105 -2.25 -2.65 -20.32
C THR A 105 -3.71 -2.77 -20.73
N ALA A 106 -4.59 -3.18 -19.81
CA ALA A 106 -6.03 -3.23 -20.05
C ALA A 106 -6.61 -1.84 -20.35
N ALA A 107 -6.17 -0.81 -19.61
CA ALA A 107 -6.59 0.58 -19.81
C ALA A 107 -6.19 1.14 -21.18
N LEU A 108 -4.96 0.85 -21.64
CA LEU A 108 -4.47 1.26 -22.96
C LEU A 108 -5.21 0.55 -24.11
N HIS A 109 -5.57 -0.73 -23.94
CA HIS A 109 -6.44 -1.43 -24.88
C HIS A 109 -7.82 -0.77 -24.96
N ALA A 110 -8.46 -0.49 -23.82
CA ALA A 110 -9.75 0.20 -23.77
C ALA A 110 -9.67 1.61 -24.38
N GLN A 111 -8.57 2.34 -24.16
CA GLN A 111 -8.30 3.62 -24.82
C GLN A 111 -8.24 3.46 -26.35
N GLY A 112 -7.53 2.45 -26.85
CA GLY A 112 -7.44 2.15 -28.28
C GLY A 112 -8.79 1.79 -28.89
N ILE A 113 -9.64 1.06 -28.17
CA ILE A 113 -10.99 0.67 -28.62
C ILE A 113 -11.93 1.89 -28.68
N THR A 114 -11.91 2.72 -27.66
CA THR A 114 -12.90 3.80 -27.48
C THR A 114 -12.46 5.15 -28.06
N GLY A 115 -11.16 5.41 -28.07
CA GLY A 115 -10.57 6.72 -28.44
C GLY A 115 -10.93 7.86 -27.47
N ARG A 116 -11.52 7.58 -26.30
CA ARG A 116 -12.19 8.58 -25.46
C ARG A 116 -11.59 8.83 -24.09
N THR A 117 -10.78 7.94 -23.56
CA THR A 117 -10.22 8.07 -22.21
C THR A 117 -8.75 8.44 -22.24
N ARG A 118 -8.26 9.19 -21.25
CA ARG A 118 -6.84 9.36 -20.95
C ARG A 118 -6.44 8.34 -19.88
N VAL A 119 -5.24 7.78 -19.98
CA VAL A 119 -4.75 6.76 -19.04
C VAL A 119 -3.70 7.37 -18.13
N MET A 120 -4.00 7.38 -16.82
CA MET A 120 -3.02 7.63 -15.77
C MET A 120 -2.61 6.29 -15.14
N THR A 121 -1.33 6.11 -14.87
CA THR A 121 -0.81 4.89 -14.22
C THR A 121 -0.04 5.24 -12.96
N THR A 122 -0.44 4.67 -11.82
CA THR A 122 0.34 4.73 -10.58
C THR A 122 1.09 3.43 -10.37
N LEU A 123 2.41 3.55 -10.22
CA LEU A 123 3.33 2.45 -9.92
C LEU A 123 3.38 2.21 -8.42
N HIS A 124 3.30 0.92 -8.00
CA HIS A 124 3.25 0.54 -6.59
C HIS A 124 4.41 -0.33 -6.12
N GLY A 125 5.24 -0.83 -7.04
CA GLY A 125 6.46 -1.57 -6.75
C GLY A 125 6.46 -3.01 -7.25
N THR A 126 5.51 -3.86 -6.91
CA THR A 126 5.44 -5.25 -7.41
C THR A 126 5.40 -5.29 -8.94
N ASP A 127 4.69 -4.36 -9.56
CA ASP A 127 4.59 -4.15 -11.00
C ASP A 127 5.88 -3.61 -11.66
N VAL A 128 6.83 -3.14 -10.88
CA VAL A 128 8.13 -2.63 -11.34
C VAL A 128 9.25 -3.61 -11.00
N THR A 129 9.42 -3.89 -9.71
CA THR A 129 10.63 -4.55 -9.19
C THR A 129 10.54 -6.07 -9.14
N LEU A 130 9.34 -6.65 -9.23
CA LEU A 130 9.14 -8.09 -9.16
C LEU A 130 8.52 -8.63 -10.46
N VAL A 131 7.22 -8.39 -10.67
CA VAL A 131 6.50 -8.95 -11.82
C VAL A 131 6.94 -8.26 -13.11
N GLY A 132 7.00 -6.92 -13.12
CA GLY A 132 7.36 -6.16 -14.31
C GLY A 132 8.82 -6.32 -14.74
N ALA A 133 9.72 -6.62 -13.79
CA ALA A 133 11.13 -6.90 -14.10
C ALA A 133 11.35 -8.30 -14.68
N ASP A 134 10.40 -9.22 -14.51
CA ASP A 134 10.49 -10.56 -15.10
C ASP A 134 10.60 -10.48 -16.63
N PRO A 135 11.52 -11.23 -17.27
CA PRO A 135 11.71 -11.22 -18.72
C PRO A 135 10.42 -11.43 -19.52
N THR A 136 9.46 -12.21 -19.01
CA THR A 136 8.18 -12.48 -19.66
C THR A 136 7.26 -11.26 -19.74
N PHE A 137 7.43 -10.29 -18.84
CA PHE A 137 6.58 -9.09 -18.77
C PHE A 137 7.30 -7.78 -19.05
N ARG A 138 8.64 -7.79 -19.10
CA ARG A 138 9.45 -6.58 -19.16
C ARG A 138 9.07 -5.63 -20.31
N HIS A 139 8.90 -6.16 -21.51
CA HIS A 139 8.55 -5.34 -22.68
C HIS A 139 7.14 -4.76 -22.57
N THR A 140 6.19 -5.57 -22.09
CA THR A 140 4.80 -5.13 -21.89
C THR A 140 4.73 -4.05 -20.80
N THR A 141 5.44 -4.24 -19.70
CA THR A 141 5.52 -3.27 -18.60
C THR A 141 6.13 -1.95 -19.07
N ARG A 142 7.27 -2.01 -19.78
CA ARG A 142 7.90 -0.82 -20.39
C ARG A 142 6.93 -0.10 -21.33
N HIS A 143 6.23 -0.85 -22.19
CA HIS A 143 5.26 -0.28 -23.13
C HIS A 143 4.13 0.42 -22.39
N ALA A 144 3.54 -0.22 -21.36
CA ALA A 144 2.48 0.37 -20.56
C ALA A 144 2.92 1.68 -19.90
N ILE A 145 4.13 1.70 -19.30
CA ILE A 145 4.71 2.89 -18.71
C ILE A 145 4.90 3.98 -19.77
N GLN A 146 5.46 3.68 -20.94
CA GLN A 146 5.73 4.66 -21.99
C GLN A 146 4.47 5.22 -22.66
N ARG A 147 3.41 4.42 -22.78
CA ARG A 147 2.17 4.78 -23.49
C ARG A 147 1.11 5.41 -22.61
N SER A 148 1.17 5.26 -21.30
CA SER A 148 0.27 5.96 -20.38
C SER A 148 0.39 7.48 -20.59
N ASN A 149 -0.72 8.20 -20.56
CA ASN A 149 -0.72 9.66 -20.74
C ASN A 149 0.01 10.35 -19.57
N HIS A 150 -0.14 9.82 -18.37
CA HIS A 150 0.59 10.27 -17.18
C HIS A 150 1.02 9.08 -16.33
N VAL A 151 2.19 9.17 -15.68
CA VAL A 151 2.68 8.13 -14.79
C VAL A 151 3.09 8.74 -13.46
N THR A 152 2.62 8.11 -12.39
CA THR A 152 3.05 8.46 -11.02
C THR A 152 3.71 7.27 -10.34
N ALA A 153 4.53 7.55 -9.35
CA ALA A 153 5.09 6.54 -8.46
C ALA A 153 4.85 6.95 -7.00
N VAL A 154 4.72 5.95 -6.13
CA VAL A 154 4.42 6.16 -4.71
C VAL A 154 5.62 6.66 -3.89
N SER A 155 6.81 6.71 -4.49
CA SER A 155 8.05 7.19 -3.88
C SER A 155 9.07 7.61 -4.94
N GLN A 156 10.02 8.45 -4.58
CA GLN A 156 11.15 8.81 -5.43
C GLN A 156 12.01 7.58 -5.76
N PHE A 157 12.24 6.74 -4.75
CA PHE A 157 12.93 5.47 -4.94
C PHE A 157 12.31 4.65 -6.09
N LEU A 158 10.98 4.49 -6.09
CA LEU A 158 10.30 3.70 -7.11
C LEU A 158 10.35 4.36 -8.49
N ALA A 159 10.25 5.69 -8.56
CA ALA A 159 10.39 6.43 -9.81
C ALA A 159 11.79 6.21 -10.43
N ASP A 160 12.85 6.29 -9.63
CA ASP A 160 14.23 6.10 -10.08
C ASP A 160 14.49 4.65 -10.48
N GLN A 161 14.03 3.69 -9.69
CA GLN A 161 14.10 2.26 -10.04
C GLN A 161 13.36 1.95 -11.35
N THR A 162 12.23 2.59 -11.60
CA THR A 162 11.47 2.40 -12.84
C THR A 162 12.28 2.89 -14.05
N ARG A 163 12.91 4.07 -13.96
CA ARG A 163 13.75 4.59 -15.03
C ARG A 163 14.93 3.67 -15.31
N GLU A 164 15.60 3.20 -14.26
CA GLU A 164 16.75 2.31 -14.37
C GLU A 164 16.37 0.95 -14.98
N LEU A 165 15.37 0.27 -14.43
CA LEU A 165 15.00 -1.08 -14.87
C LEU A 165 14.46 -1.15 -16.30
N PHE A 166 13.66 -0.17 -16.71
CA PHE A 166 13.01 -0.19 -18.02
C PHE A 166 13.67 0.71 -19.06
N GLY A 167 14.64 1.53 -18.69
CA GLY A 167 15.29 2.48 -19.60
C GLY A 167 14.27 3.43 -20.21
N VAL A 168 13.35 3.95 -19.40
CA VAL A 168 12.32 4.90 -19.84
C VAL A 168 12.79 6.33 -19.54
N ASP A 169 12.81 7.14 -20.61
CA ASP A 169 13.12 8.57 -20.53
C ASP A 169 11.77 9.35 -20.57
N ARG A 170 11.10 9.36 -19.43
CA ARG A 170 9.87 10.14 -19.25
C ARG A 170 9.75 10.65 -17.84
N ASP A 171 8.96 11.70 -17.67
CA ASP A 171 8.59 12.19 -16.35
C ASP A 171 7.72 11.15 -15.63
N ILE A 172 8.08 10.88 -14.37
CA ILE A 172 7.31 10.06 -13.43
C ILE A 172 7.13 10.94 -12.20
N GLU A 173 5.91 11.47 -12.04
CA GLU A 173 5.57 12.33 -10.92
C GLU A 173 5.49 11.51 -9.64
N VAL A 174 6.10 11.99 -8.56
CA VAL A 174 6.02 11.31 -7.27
C VAL A 174 4.82 11.85 -6.50
N ILE A 175 3.82 10.98 -6.28
CA ILE A 175 2.70 11.25 -5.39
C ILE A 175 2.68 10.15 -4.35
N HIS A 176 3.03 10.51 -3.11
CA HIS A 176 3.11 9.54 -2.01
C HIS A 176 1.74 8.92 -1.67
N ASN A 177 1.76 7.75 -1.06
CA ASN A 177 0.57 7.20 -0.44
C ASN A 177 0.17 8.05 0.77
N PHE A 178 -1.08 7.91 1.20
CA PHE A 178 -1.64 8.62 2.35
C PHE A 178 -2.25 7.66 3.35
N VAL A 179 -2.53 8.16 4.54
CA VAL A 179 -3.22 7.43 5.61
C VAL A 179 -4.34 8.29 6.19
N ASP A 180 -5.52 7.69 6.41
CA ASP A 180 -6.61 8.33 7.15
C ASP A 180 -6.24 8.40 8.64
N THR A 181 -5.79 9.57 9.07
CA THR A 181 -5.31 9.80 10.43
C THR A 181 -6.43 9.86 11.48
N GLU A 182 -7.68 9.95 11.09
CA GLU A 182 -8.83 9.84 12.01
C GLU A 182 -9.14 8.39 12.32
N ARG A 183 -8.97 7.54 11.33
CA ARG A 183 -9.12 6.09 11.45
C ARG A 183 -7.91 5.45 12.14
N PHE A 184 -6.69 5.82 11.71
CA PHE A 184 -5.44 5.37 12.31
C PHE A 184 -4.99 6.38 13.38
N ARG A 185 -5.28 6.08 14.63
CA ARG A 185 -4.94 6.93 15.77
C ARG A 185 -4.66 6.11 17.01
N ARG A 186 -3.96 6.69 17.95
CA ARG A 186 -3.72 6.07 19.26
C ARG A 186 -5.05 5.76 19.96
N THR A 187 -5.19 4.55 20.46
CA THR A 187 -6.35 4.09 21.25
C THR A 187 -5.92 3.92 22.69
N VAL A 188 -6.68 4.53 23.60
CA VAL A 188 -6.41 4.48 25.05
C VAL A 188 -7.32 3.49 25.78
N ASP A 189 -8.07 2.66 25.06
CA ASP A 189 -8.96 1.66 25.67
C ASP A 189 -8.18 0.47 26.21
N PRO A 190 -8.06 0.31 27.56
CA PRO A 190 -7.34 -0.79 28.16
C PRO A 190 -7.93 -2.15 27.83
N SER A 191 -9.25 -2.24 27.63
CA SER A 191 -9.93 -3.50 27.35
C SER A 191 -9.52 -4.14 26.02
N VAL A 192 -9.20 -3.33 25.03
CA VAL A 192 -8.67 -3.80 23.74
C VAL A 192 -7.26 -4.36 23.91
N ARG A 193 -6.41 -3.64 24.65
CA ARG A 193 -5.02 -4.04 24.90
C ARG A 193 -4.92 -5.34 25.71
N GLU A 194 -5.75 -5.48 26.75
CA GLU A 194 -5.75 -6.65 27.65
C GLU A 194 -6.09 -7.97 26.93
N ARG A 195 -6.67 -7.90 25.73
CA ARG A 195 -6.90 -9.08 24.87
C ARG A 195 -5.60 -9.64 24.27
N PHE A 196 -4.54 -8.83 24.17
CA PHE A 196 -3.31 -9.18 23.47
C PHE A 196 -2.07 -9.17 24.35
N ALA A 197 -2.01 -8.32 25.37
CA ALA A 197 -0.86 -8.19 26.24
C ALA A 197 -1.28 -7.74 27.66
N HIS A 198 -0.52 -8.16 28.68
CA HIS A 198 -0.65 -7.60 30.01
C HIS A 198 -0.13 -6.15 30.06
N ARG A 199 -0.45 -5.41 31.14
CA ARG A 199 -0.12 -3.98 31.25
C ARG A 199 1.39 -3.70 31.32
N ASP A 200 2.15 -4.64 31.82
CA ASP A 200 3.60 -4.59 31.98
C ASP A 200 4.38 -5.18 30.79
N GLU A 201 3.67 -5.75 29.81
CA GLU A 201 4.29 -6.29 28.59
C GLU A 201 4.32 -5.22 27.48
N ALA A 202 5.44 -5.07 26.79
CA ALA A 202 5.51 -4.31 25.56
C ALA A 202 4.81 -5.07 24.41
N LEU A 203 3.96 -4.39 23.63
CA LEU A 203 3.24 -4.96 22.52
C LEU A 203 3.86 -4.53 21.19
N LEU A 204 4.55 -5.47 20.55
CA LEU A 204 5.13 -5.28 19.22
C LEU A 204 4.16 -5.76 18.14
N VAL A 205 4.18 -5.11 16.99
CA VAL A 205 3.30 -5.46 15.85
C VAL A 205 4.11 -5.51 14.55
N HIS A 206 3.80 -6.49 13.72
CA HIS A 206 4.21 -6.58 12.33
C HIS A 206 2.99 -6.81 11.44
N VAL A 207 2.90 -6.08 10.34
CA VAL A 207 1.81 -6.21 9.35
C VAL A 207 2.41 -6.39 7.97
N SER A 208 2.16 -7.52 7.32
CA SER A 208 2.57 -7.76 5.93
C SER A 208 1.83 -8.95 5.30
N ASN A 209 2.04 -9.16 4.00
CA ASN A 209 1.57 -10.33 3.27
C ASN A 209 2.53 -11.54 3.36
N PHE A 210 3.36 -11.61 4.33
CA PHE A 210 4.33 -12.68 4.67
C PHE A 210 5.03 -13.30 3.46
N ARG A 211 5.50 -12.44 2.54
CA ARG A 211 6.39 -12.84 1.43
C ARG A 211 7.84 -12.71 1.88
N ALA A 212 8.74 -13.46 1.24
CA ALA A 212 10.17 -13.46 1.58
C ALA A 212 10.79 -12.05 1.65
N VAL A 213 10.39 -11.13 0.76
CA VAL A 213 10.85 -9.74 0.77
C VAL A 213 10.45 -8.96 2.03
N LYS A 214 9.42 -9.42 2.76
CA LYS A 214 8.98 -8.81 4.04
C LYS A 214 9.74 -9.35 5.25
N ARG A 215 10.53 -10.40 5.07
CA ARG A 215 11.43 -10.99 6.08
C ARG A 215 10.75 -11.27 7.44
N PRO A 216 9.59 -11.97 7.49
CA PRO A 216 8.89 -12.19 8.75
C PRO A 216 9.68 -13.04 9.75
N LEU A 217 10.67 -13.83 9.29
CA LEU A 217 11.58 -14.56 10.17
C LEU A 217 12.47 -13.59 10.97
N ASP A 218 12.94 -12.51 10.35
CA ASP A 218 13.74 -11.48 11.05
C ASP A 218 12.91 -10.75 12.12
N VAL A 219 11.59 -10.62 11.91
CA VAL A 219 10.68 -10.11 12.97
C VAL A 219 10.72 -11.02 14.18
N ILE A 220 10.60 -12.33 13.97
CA ILE A 220 10.66 -13.34 15.04
C ILE A 220 12.02 -13.33 15.74
N GLU A 221 13.10 -13.24 14.97
CA GLU A 221 14.45 -13.21 15.53
C GLU A 221 14.73 -11.93 16.33
N THR A 222 14.31 -10.77 15.80
CA THR A 222 14.37 -9.49 16.53
C THR A 222 13.59 -9.56 17.83
N PHE A 223 12.36 -10.09 17.76
CA PHE A 223 11.52 -10.27 18.94
C PHE A 223 12.15 -11.23 19.96
N ALA A 224 12.71 -12.35 19.53
CA ALA A 224 13.33 -13.32 20.43
C ALA A 224 14.47 -12.71 21.25
N ARG A 225 15.32 -11.86 20.61
CA ARG A 225 16.40 -11.14 21.31
C ARG A 225 15.84 -10.12 22.30
N LEU A 226 14.87 -9.31 21.86
CA LEU A 226 14.24 -8.32 22.72
C LEU A 226 13.56 -8.95 23.93
N ALA A 227 12.90 -10.07 23.75
CA ALA A 227 12.12 -10.75 24.77
C ALA A 227 12.97 -11.42 25.86
N THR A 228 14.30 -11.45 25.73
CA THR A 228 15.22 -11.79 26.83
C THR A 228 15.47 -10.62 27.79
N GLU A 229 15.21 -9.40 27.33
CA GLU A 229 15.59 -8.16 27.99
C GLU A 229 14.42 -7.44 28.69
N LEU A 230 13.17 -7.71 28.23
CA LEU A 230 11.97 -7.14 28.81
C LEU A 230 10.72 -8.02 28.50
N PRO A 231 9.69 -7.97 29.37
CA PRO A 231 8.40 -8.60 29.08
C PRO A 231 7.78 -8.03 27.80
N ALA A 232 7.50 -8.89 26.85
CA ALA A 232 6.95 -8.45 25.57
C ALA A 232 6.09 -9.52 24.89
N ARG A 233 5.17 -9.07 24.04
CA ARG A 233 4.38 -9.87 23.09
C ARG A 233 4.50 -9.34 21.68
N LEU A 234 4.37 -10.24 20.72
CA LEU A 234 4.41 -9.92 19.29
C LEU A 234 3.12 -10.36 18.60
N LEU A 235 2.51 -9.43 17.86
CA LEU A 235 1.40 -9.74 16.96
C LEU A 235 1.89 -9.72 15.52
N MET A 236 1.68 -10.83 14.83
CA MET A 236 1.98 -11.04 13.42
C MET A 236 0.68 -11.00 12.63
N ILE A 237 0.43 -9.90 11.89
CA ILE A 237 -0.81 -9.66 11.14
C ILE A 237 -0.56 -9.84 9.66
N GLY A 238 -1.39 -10.64 9.03
CA GLY A 238 -1.33 -10.98 7.61
C GLY A 238 -1.18 -12.46 7.37
N ASP A 239 -1.06 -12.82 6.10
CA ASP A 239 -0.92 -14.19 5.66
C ASP A 239 -0.01 -14.27 4.41
N GLY A 240 0.55 -15.44 4.14
CA GLY A 240 1.42 -15.65 3.00
C GLY A 240 2.37 -16.83 3.17
N PRO A 241 3.23 -17.08 2.18
CA PRO A 241 4.08 -18.28 2.13
C PRO A 241 5.04 -18.40 3.33
N GLU A 242 5.52 -17.29 3.88
CA GLU A 242 6.46 -17.29 5.00
C GLU A 242 5.77 -17.40 6.40
N ARG A 243 4.45 -17.59 6.46
CA ARG A 243 3.74 -17.70 7.75
C ARG A 243 4.15 -18.96 8.50
N LEU A 244 4.16 -20.12 7.86
CA LEU A 244 4.57 -21.37 8.49
C LEU A 244 6.05 -21.36 8.88
N PRO A 245 7.00 -20.96 8.01
CA PRO A 245 8.40 -20.78 8.42
C PRO A 245 8.59 -19.85 9.62
N ALA A 246 7.86 -18.74 9.69
CA ALA A 246 7.92 -17.81 10.84
C ALA A 246 7.39 -18.45 12.14
N PHE A 247 6.32 -19.25 12.06
CA PHE A 247 5.77 -19.98 13.18
C PHE A 247 6.77 -21.03 13.70
N GLU A 248 7.35 -21.83 12.81
CA GLU A 248 8.36 -22.83 13.15
C GLU A 248 9.62 -22.18 13.77
N ARG A 249 10.03 -21.03 13.24
CA ARG A 249 11.14 -20.25 13.79
C ARG A 249 10.86 -19.76 15.21
N ALA A 250 9.64 -19.30 15.50
CA ALA A 250 9.22 -18.91 16.85
C ALA A 250 9.24 -20.09 17.85
N GLN A 251 8.90 -21.31 17.38
CA GLN A 251 9.00 -22.53 18.18
C GLN A 251 10.46 -22.87 18.47
N GLN A 252 11.33 -22.86 17.45
CA GLN A 252 12.77 -23.15 17.60
C GLN A 252 13.45 -22.21 18.59
N LEU A 253 13.06 -20.93 18.60
CA LEU A 253 13.60 -19.92 19.51
C LEU A 253 12.91 -19.90 20.88
N GLY A 254 11.91 -20.77 21.12
CA GLY A 254 11.20 -20.86 22.40
C GLY A 254 10.29 -19.67 22.75
N VAL A 255 9.95 -18.84 21.74
CA VAL A 255 9.14 -17.62 21.96
C VAL A 255 7.69 -17.76 21.52
N ILE A 256 7.29 -18.90 20.96
CA ILE A 256 5.94 -19.10 20.37
C ILE A 256 4.80 -18.78 21.36
N GLY A 257 4.96 -19.01 22.66
CA GLY A 257 3.96 -18.66 23.68
C GLY A 257 3.72 -17.14 23.85
N ARG A 258 4.59 -16.31 23.27
CA ARG A 258 4.52 -14.84 23.29
C ARG A 258 4.29 -14.22 21.90
N VAL A 259 4.11 -15.05 20.86
CA VAL A 259 3.85 -14.63 19.48
C VAL A 259 2.45 -15.08 19.06
N GLN A 260 1.65 -14.16 18.57
CA GLN A 260 0.31 -14.46 18.08
C GLN A 260 0.18 -14.11 16.59
N PHE A 261 -0.20 -15.11 15.79
CA PHE A 261 -0.48 -14.96 14.36
C PHE A 261 -1.98 -14.73 14.14
N LEU A 262 -2.37 -13.52 13.78
CA LEU A 262 -3.78 -13.12 13.63
C LEU A 262 -4.37 -13.43 12.25
N GLY A 263 -3.54 -13.82 11.27
CA GLY A 263 -4.01 -13.97 9.89
C GLY A 263 -4.41 -12.64 9.26
N SER A 264 -5.29 -12.71 8.25
CA SER A 264 -5.87 -11.50 7.64
C SER A 264 -6.83 -10.84 8.64
N PHE A 265 -6.42 -9.71 9.18
CA PHE A 265 -7.16 -8.98 10.22
C PHE A 265 -7.69 -7.66 9.64
N PRO A 266 -9.04 -7.51 9.48
CA PRO A 266 -9.61 -6.34 8.79
C PRO A 266 -9.44 -5.01 9.53
N GLU A 267 -9.40 -5.07 10.86
CA GLU A 267 -9.37 -3.89 11.75
C GLU A 267 -7.96 -3.60 12.27
N VAL A 268 -6.96 -3.59 11.35
CA VAL A 268 -5.55 -3.37 11.69
C VAL A 268 -5.33 -2.12 12.53
N GLN A 269 -6.13 -1.06 12.29
CA GLN A 269 -6.06 0.19 13.06
C GLN A 269 -6.31 -0.02 14.55
N THR A 270 -7.17 -0.98 14.92
CA THR A 270 -7.46 -1.29 16.33
C THR A 270 -6.24 -1.84 17.05
N VAL A 271 -5.47 -2.70 16.38
CA VAL A 271 -4.25 -3.29 16.92
C VAL A 271 -3.09 -2.30 16.90
N LEU A 272 -2.92 -1.55 15.81
CA LEU A 272 -1.89 -0.51 15.74
C LEU A 272 -2.12 0.58 16.77
N GLY A 273 -3.38 0.95 17.04
CA GLY A 273 -3.72 1.98 18.03
C GLY A 273 -3.33 1.65 19.47
N ILE A 274 -3.07 0.38 19.80
CA ILE A 274 -2.65 -0.08 21.14
C ILE A 274 -1.20 -0.55 21.19
N ALA A 275 -0.50 -0.61 20.05
CA ALA A 275 0.86 -1.12 19.96
C ALA A 275 1.89 -0.16 20.56
N ASP A 276 3.03 -0.71 21.01
CA ASP A 276 4.14 0.08 21.52
C ASP A 276 5.27 0.22 20.50
N LEU A 277 5.43 -0.74 19.59
CA LEU A 277 6.45 -0.69 18.55
C LEU A 277 6.01 -1.43 17.30
N PHE A 278 6.38 -0.90 16.14
CA PHE A 278 6.15 -1.53 14.85
C PHE A 278 7.47 -2.01 14.25
N LEU A 279 7.52 -3.26 13.77
CA LEU A 279 8.70 -3.86 13.14
C LEU A 279 8.49 -4.05 11.64
N LEU A 280 9.42 -3.55 10.80
CA LEU A 280 9.37 -3.67 9.34
C LEU A 280 10.75 -4.01 8.76
N PRO A 281 11.23 -5.28 8.85
CA PRO A 281 12.57 -5.68 8.37
C PRO A 281 12.64 -5.93 6.85
N SER A 282 11.71 -5.39 6.07
CA SER A 282 11.61 -5.65 4.63
C SER A 282 12.95 -5.43 3.91
N SER A 283 13.33 -6.38 3.04
CA SER A 283 14.50 -6.22 2.16
C SER A 283 14.20 -5.33 0.96
N GLN A 284 12.91 -5.20 0.61
CA GLN A 284 12.43 -4.33 -0.46
C GLN A 284 11.06 -3.79 -0.10
N GLU A 285 10.90 -2.49 -0.16
CA GLU A 285 9.66 -1.78 0.13
C GLU A 285 9.54 -0.58 -0.80
N SER A 286 8.41 -0.43 -1.44
CA SER A 286 8.21 0.68 -2.39
C SER A 286 7.87 1.98 -1.68
N PHE A 287 7.22 1.91 -0.51
CA PHE A 287 6.83 3.08 0.27
C PHE A 287 6.85 2.80 1.79
N GLY A 288 6.20 1.73 2.23
CA GLY A 288 6.06 1.42 3.66
C GLY A 288 4.72 1.85 4.25
N LEU A 289 3.61 1.58 3.56
CA LEU A 289 2.27 1.96 4.00
C LEU A 289 1.96 1.49 5.43
N ALA A 290 2.32 0.25 5.78
CA ALA A 290 2.10 -0.28 7.13
C ALA A 290 2.88 0.47 8.20
N ALA A 291 4.11 0.95 7.89
CA ALA A 291 4.86 1.83 8.78
C ALA A 291 4.15 3.19 8.94
N LEU A 292 3.64 3.76 7.85
CA LEU A 292 2.87 5.00 7.90
C LEU A 292 1.59 4.86 8.73
N GLU A 293 0.87 3.74 8.61
CA GLU A 293 -0.30 3.42 9.43
C GLU A 293 0.05 3.33 10.93
N ALA A 294 1.19 2.70 11.26
CA ALA A 294 1.71 2.66 12.63
C ALA A 294 2.10 4.05 13.15
N MET A 295 2.81 4.84 12.34
CA MET A 295 3.19 6.22 12.66
C MET A 295 1.95 7.09 12.93
N ALA A 296 0.89 6.92 12.13
CA ALA A 296 -0.39 7.61 12.35
C ALA A 296 -1.03 7.25 13.71
N CYS A 297 -0.72 6.08 14.26
CA CYS A 297 -1.14 5.63 15.60
C CYS A 297 -0.17 6.04 16.72
N GLU A 298 0.79 6.95 16.49
CA GLU A 298 1.84 7.33 17.46
C GLU A 298 2.74 6.15 17.86
N VAL A 299 2.91 5.18 16.99
CA VAL A 299 3.74 3.99 17.22
C VAL A 299 5.11 4.20 16.57
N PRO A 300 6.21 4.24 17.36
CA PRO A 300 7.55 4.27 16.80
C PRO A 300 7.83 3.06 15.91
N VAL A 301 8.62 3.28 14.86
CA VAL A 301 8.93 2.25 13.86
C VAL A 301 10.39 1.85 13.94
N VAL A 302 10.67 0.56 13.97
CA VAL A 302 11.99 0.00 13.70
C VAL A 302 11.91 -0.75 12.37
N ALA A 303 12.69 -0.30 11.40
CA ALA A 303 12.60 -0.81 10.03
C ALA A 303 13.97 -0.99 9.37
N SER A 304 14.00 -1.70 8.25
CA SER A 304 15.18 -1.72 7.38
C SER A 304 15.33 -0.38 6.64
N ASN A 305 16.57 0.05 6.44
CA ASN A 305 16.90 1.15 5.53
C ASN A 305 16.87 0.63 4.09
N ALA A 306 15.68 0.47 3.52
CA ALA A 306 15.48 -0.16 2.22
C ALA A 306 14.36 0.51 1.42
N GLY A 307 14.60 0.69 0.13
CA GLY A 307 13.60 1.20 -0.79
C GLY A 307 13.06 2.58 -0.42
N GLY A 308 11.73 2.72 -0.45
CA GLY A 308 11.03 3.94 -0.08
C GLY A 308 10.80 4.13 1.43
N ILE A 309 11.25 3.20 2.29
CA ILE A 309 11.08 3.35 3.76
C ILE A 309 11.67 4.67 4.29
N PRO A 310 12.88 5.13 3.87
CA PRO A 310 13.45 6.38 4.36
C PRO A 310 12.65 7.63 3.97
N GLU A 311 11.80 7.55 2.95
CA GLU A 311 10.91 8.65 2.57
C GLU A 311 9.74 8.81 3.56
N VAL A 312 9.39 7.74 4.27
CA VAL A 312 8.33 7.69 5.29
C VAL A 312 8.90 7.83 6.69
N VAL A 313 9.86 6.97 7.04
CA VAL A 313 10.46 6.89 8.38
C VAL A 313 11.76 7.68 8.43
N GLN A 314 11.77 8.79 9.16
CA GLN A 314 12.96 9.60 9.37
C GLN A 314 13.78 9.01 10.53
N HIS A 315 14.99 8.48 10.20
CA HIS A 315 15.89 7.87 11.19
C HIS A 315 16.24 8.82 12.34
N GLY A 316 16.11 8.33 13.56
CA GLY A 316 16.38 9.11 14.79
C GLY A 316 15.26 10.06 15.21
N VAL A 317 14.23 10.27 14.37
CA VAL A 317 13.12 11.20 14.64
C VAL A 317 11.78 10.50 14.77
N THR A 318 11.37 9.75 13.73
CA THR A 318 10.06 9.07 13.70
C THR A 318 10.19 7.55 13.83
N GLY A 319 11.41 7.05 13.86
CA GLY A 319 11.76 5.65 13.96
C GLY A 319 13.26 5.44 13.86
N LEU A 320 13.71 4.19 13.94
CA LEU A 320 15.11 3.82 13.79
C LEU A 320 15.27 2.84 12.62
N LEU A 321 16.23 3.09 11.76
CA LEU A 321 16.51 2.30 10.57
C LEU A 321 17.82 1.51 10.74
N SER A 322 17.79 0.24 10.34
CA SER A 322 18.92 -0.68 10.35
C SER A 322 19.25 -1.17 8.95
N ALA A 323 20.43 -1.72 8.73
CA ALA A 323 20.71 -2.44 7.50
C ALA A 323 19.77 -3.64 7.32
N VAL A 324 19.48 -4.01 6.07
CA VAL A 324 18.64 -5.19 5.78
C VAL A 324 19.29 -6.45 6.35
N GLY A 325 18.54 -7.19 7.17
CA GLY A 325 19.00 -8.42 7.81
C GLY A 325 19.80 -8.23 9.08
N ASP A 326 20.06 -7.00 9.51
CA ASP A 326 20.73 -6.72 10.77
C ASP A 326 19.74 -6.81 11.95
N VAL A 327 19.41 -8.03 12.30
CA VAL A 327 18.47 -8.37 13.38
C VAL A 327 18.97 -7.89 14.75
N ASP A 328 20.29 -7.91 14.97
CA ASP A 328 20.90 -7.49 16.24
C ASP A 328 20.74 -5.98 16.44
N GLN A 329 21.01 -5.18 15.39
CA GLN A 329 20.77 -3.75 15.42
C GLN A 329 19.28 -3.41 15.58
N MET A 330 18.39 -4.14 14.90
CA MET A 330 16.95 -3.95 15.05
C MET A 330 16.48 -4.21 16.50
N ALA A 331 16.96 -5.28 17.12
CA ALA A 331 16.67 -5.58 18.52
C ALA A 331 17.21 -4.50 19.46
N HIS A 332 18.44 -4.03 19.22
CA HIS A 332 19.03 -2.92 19.98
C HIS A 332 18.20 -1.64 19.84
N HIS A 333 17.80 -1.25 18.65
CA HIS A 333 16.94 -0.10 18.38
C HIS A 333 15.57 -0.23 19.08
N ALA A 334 14.95 -1.40 19.04
CA ALA A 334 13.69 -1.65 19.71
C ALA A 334 13.83 -1.50 21.24
N LEU A 335 14.92 -2.02 21.84
CA LEU A 335 15.21 -1.84 23.26
C LEU A 335 15.49 -0.39 23.63
N GLN A 336 16.24 0.34 22.80
CA GLN A 336 16.52 1.77 23.00
C GLN A 336 15.24 2.58 23.12
N ILE A 337 14.25 2.30 22.27
CA ILE A 337 12.95 2.97 22.30
C ILE A 337 12.15 2.53 23.52
N LEU A 338 11.99 1.21 23.75
CA LEU A 338 11.07 0.69 24.76
C LEU A 338 11.55 0.86 26.20
N LYS A 339 12.88 0.88 26.43
CA LYS A 339 13.47 1.11 27.77
C LYS A 339 13.56 2.60 28.14
N ASN A 340 13.35 3.52 27.20
CA ASN A 340 13.43 4.97 27.43
C ASN A 340 12.08 5.64 27.10
N ARG A 341 11.33 5.96 28.16
CA ARG A 341 9.99 6.53 28.02
C ARG A 341 9.96 7.86 27.25
N ASP A 342 10.98 8.70 27.44
CA ASP A 342 11.05 10.02 26.79
C ASP A 342 11.30 9.84 25.28
N VAL A 343 12.23 8.96 24.90
CA VAL A 343 12.50 8.60 23.50
C VAL A 343 11.24 8.04 22.85
N TYR A 344 10.57 7.10 23.53
CA TYR A 344 9.33 6.50 23.06
C TYR A 344 8.25 7.55 22.76
N GLN A 345 8.00 8.44 23.73
CA GLN A 345 6.95 9.47 23.58
C GLN A 345 7.29 10.49 22.50
N GLN A 346 8.52 11.00 22.49
CA GLN A 346 8.96 11.98 21.49
C GLN A 346 8.91 11.40 20.07
N MET A 347 9.41 10.19 19.91
CA MET A 347 9.42 9.52 18.60
C MET A 347 8.01 9.19 18.10
N GLY A 348 7.12 8.70 18.99
CA GLY A 348 5.71 8.44 18.64
C GLY A 348 4.97 9.73 18.23
N GLN A 349 5.14 10.81 18.98
CA GLN A 349 4.54 12.11 18.64
C GLN A 349 5.08 12.66 17.31
N ALA A 350 6.38 12.59 17.09
CA ALA A 350 7.01 13.02 15.83
C ALA A 350 6.52 12.16 14.63
N ALA A 351 6.34 10.85 14.85
CA ALA A 351 5.79 9.93 13.85
C ALA A 351 4.36 10.33 13.46
N ARG A 352 3.50 10.58 14.45
CA ARG A 352 2.12 11.06 14.22
C ARG A 352 2.10 12.41 13.52
N GLN A 353 2.89 13.35 13.99
CA GLN A 353 2.97 14.68 13.39
C GLN A 353 3.35 14.60 11.91
N ARG A 354 4.38 13.80 11.56
CA ARG A 354 4.79 13.59 10.17
C ARG A 354 3.67 12.97 9.33
N ALA A 355 2.95 11.96 9.86
CA ALA A 355 1.83 11.34 9.17
C ALA A 355 0.72 12.37 8.85
N VAL A 356 0.38 13.25 9.79
CA VAL A 356 -0.63 14.30 9.63
C VAL A 356 -0.17 15.41 8.68
N GLU A 357 1.08 15.85 8.79
CA GLU A 357 1.59 17.01 8.06
C GLU A 357 2.05 16.70 6.63
N GLN A 358 2.38 15.44 6.32
CA GLN A 358 2.92 15.08 5.02
C GLN A 358 2.09 14.03 4.25
N PHE A 359 1.34 13.17 4.95
CA PHE A 359 0.66 12.02 4.34
C PHE A 359 -0.84 11.95 4.62
N HIS A 360 -1.44 13.05 5.04
CA HIS A 360 -2.89 13.11 5.23
C HIS A 360 -3.63 13.22 3.88
N PRO A 361 -4.83 12.59 3.71
CA PRO A 361 -5.61 12.65 2.46
C PRO A 361 -5.88 14.07 1.95
N ARG A 362 -6.03 15.05 2.87
CA ARG A 362 -6.23 16.47 2.49
C ARG A 362 -5.05 17.08 1.72
N LEU A 363 -3.85 16.51 1.81
CA LEU A 363 -2.64 16.99 1.15
C LEU A 363 -2.32 16.19 -0.11
N ILE A 364 -2.57 14.88 -0.10
CA ILE A 364 -2.20 13.99 -1.18
C ILE A 364 -3.29 13.91 -2.25
N VAL A 365 -4.57 13.79 -1.86
CA VAL A 365 -5.66 13.66 -2.85
C VAL A 365 -5.76 14.87 -3.79
N PRO A 366 -5.56 16.13 -3.36
CA PRO A 366 -5.50 17.27 -4.29
C PRO A 366 -4.44 17.14 -5.38
N GLN A 367 -3.27 16.52 -5.11
CA GLN A 367 -2.23 16.29 -6.12
C GLN A 367 -2.73 15.36 -7.23
N TYR A 368 -3.45 14.30 -6.86
CA TYR A 368 -4.10 13.42 -7.85
C TYR A 368 -5.18 14.16 -8.65
N LEU A 369 -6.02 14.99 -8.00
CA LEU A 369 -7.07 15.76 -8.67
C LEU A 369 -6.48 16.79 -9.64
N GLU A 370 -5.36 17.41 -9.29
CA GLU A 370 -4.63 18.29 -10.19
C GLU A 370 -4.08 17.54 -11.41
N ALA A 371 -3.45 16.38 -11.19
CA ALA A 371 -2.97 15.52 -12.27
C ALA A 371 -4.12 15.06 -13.17
N TYR A 372 -5.27 14.69 -12.62
CA TYR A 372 -6.48 14.34 -13.39
C TYR A 372 -6.97 15.52 -14.23
N SER A 373 -7.04 16.70 -13.64
CA SER A 373 -7.51 17.90 -14.33
C SER A 373 -6.59 18.27 -15.50
N ARG A 374 -5.28 18.18 -15.33
CA ARG A 374 -4.30 18.39 -16.41
C ARG A 374 -4.50 17.41 -17.59
N LEU A 375 -4.88 16.17 -17.29
CA LEU A 375 -5.06 15.13 -18.31
C LEU A 375 -6.33 15.28 -19.15
N VAL A 376 -7.42 15.78 -18.56
CA VAL A 376 -8.71 15.88 -19.23
C VAL A 376 -8.95 17.26 -19.86
N GLN A 377 -8.14 18.27 -19.55
CA GLN A 377 -8.20 19.55 -20.25
C GLN A 377 -7.82 19.36 -21.73
N PRO A 378 -8.56 19.99 -22.67
CA PRO A 378 -8.14 19.99 -24.08
C PRO A 378 -6.74 20.60 -24.17
N GLU A 379 -5.84 19.96 -24.92
CA GLU A 379 -4.57 20.59 -25.26
C GLU A 379 -4.89 21.95 -25.90
N ALA A 380 -4.36 23.03 -25.30
CA ALA A 380 -4.48 24.35 -25.92
C ALA A 380 -3.90 24.23 -27.35
N VAL A 381 -4.76 24.36 -28.34
CA VAL A 381 -4.34 24.34 -29.76
C VAL A 381 -3.38 25.52 -29.92
N SER A 382 -2.08 25.22 -29.98
CA SER A 382 -0.99 26.17 -30.24
C SER A 382 -0.89 26.42 -31.75
#